data_ba29727708ad487578ce57b868675ed7
#
_entry.id   ba29727708ad487578ce57b868675ed7
#
_cell.length_a   1.000
_cell.length_b   1.000
_cell.length_c   1.000
_cell.angle_alpha   90.00
_cell.angle_beta   90.00
_cell.angle_gamma   90.00
#
_symmetry.space_group_name_H-M   'P 1'
#
loop_
_entity.id
_entity.type
_entity.pdbx_description
1 polymer ?
#
loop_
_entity_poly.entity_id
_entity_poly.type
_entity_poly.pdbx_seq_one_letter_code
_entity_poly.pdbx_strand_id
1 'polypeptide(L)'
;MTRTVVVTGASAGVGRAVAHAYAARGARLALLARGEAGLAAAERECRLRGATDVRVYQVDVADAGAVQQAADDVVHRWGGIDVWINNAMASVFAPAWEIPAREFRRVTEVTYLGTVHGTLAALRHMRAHGRGTIVQVGSALAYRGIPLQSAYCASKHAVQGFNDSLRAELLHDCPAVKLSMVQLPAVNTPQFSWVRTRLPRHPQPVPPIFTPELAARAIVWAADRGTRELNVGGPTWQARVGDALFPGLLDRKLARDGYDSQQTGEKIDPATWRDNLDHPGDADTDRGTAGVFREQARNRSAALWVGTHKPALSGVALAVAALALSAVARRRR
;
A
#
# COMPACT_ATOMS: atom_id res chain seq x y z
N MET A 1 6.91 -21.29 14.18
CA MET A 1 7.95 -20.25 14.41
C MET A 1 7.31 -18.87 14.34
N THR A 2 7.67 -17.97 15.26
CA THR A 2 7.20 -16.60 15.28
C THR A 2 7.77 -15.82 14.09
N ARG A 3 6.91 -15.18 13.28
CA ARG A 3 7.36 -14.39 12.11
C ARG A 3 7.94 -13.06 12.53
N THR A 4 9.01 -12.64 11.88
CA THR A 4 9.58 -11.28 11.96
C THR A 4 9.08 -10.44 10.79
N VAL A 5 8.39 -9.36 11.09
CA VAL A 5 7.73 -8.51 10.10
C VAL A 5 8.16 -7.07 10.25
N VAL A 6 8.62 -6.47 9.17
CA VAL A 6 8.96 -5.04 9.08
C VAL A 6 7.88 -4.30 8.32
N VAL A 7 7.40 -3.16 8.85
CA VAL A 7 6.37 -2.33 8.21
C VAL A 7 6.83 -0.89 8.15
N THR A 8 6.93 -0.32 6.94
CA THR A 8 7.21 1.11 6.76
C THR A 8 5.91 1.93 6.75
N GLY A 9 5.94 3.15 7.29
CA GLY A 9 4.75 3.97 7.47
C GLY A 9 3.77 3.35 8.48
N ALA A 10 4.32 2.76 9.55
CA ALA A 10 3.55 1.96 10.52
C ALA A 10 2.86 2.79 11.61
N SER A 11 3.12 4.09 11.69
CA SER A 11 2.55 4.97 12.73
C SER A 11 1.06 5.26 12.54
N ALA A 12 0.54 5.15 11.30
CA ALA A 12 -0.85 5.49 10.99
C ALA A 12 -1.41 4.68 9.80
N GLY A 13 -2.71 4.78 9.57
CA GLY A 13 -3.38 4.30 8.37
C GLY A 13 -3.22 2.80 8.11
N VAL A 14 -2.97 2.46 6.84
CA VAL A 14 -2.85 1.07 6.38
C VAL A 14 -1.67 0.36 7.05
N GLY A 15 -0.50 1.01 7.18
CA GLY A 15 0.67 0.40 7.80
C GLY A 15 0.41 -0.01 9.26
N ARG A 16 -0.28 0.85 10.03
CA ARG A 16 -0.69 0.53 11.40
C ARG A 16 -1.70 -0.60 11.45
N ALA A 17 -2.69 -0.61 10.55
CA ALA A 17 -3.66 -1.71 10.46
C ALA A 17 -2.99 -3.05 10.10
N VAL A 18 -1.96 -3.03 9.25
CA VAL A 18 -1.13 -4.21 8.94
C VAL A 18 -0.36 -4.68 10.17
N ALA A 19 0.27 -3.76 10.92
CA ALA A 19 0.96 -4.08 12.17
C ALA A 19 0.01 -4.74 13.17
N HIS A 20 -1.22 -4.24 13.34
CA HIS A 20 -2.26 -4.85 14.18
C HIS A 20 -2.61 -6.27 13.73
N ALA A 21 -2.76 -6.49 12.42
CA ALA A 21 -3.10 -7.81 11.90
C ALA A 21 -2.00 -8.85 12.15
N TYR A 22 -0.74 -8.45 12.08
CA TYR A 22 0.39 -9.33 12.42
C TYR A 22 0.58 -9.48 13.94
N ALA A 23 0.33 -8.42 14.73
CA ALA A 23 0.34 -8.49 16.19
C ALA A 23 -0.63 -9.56 16.71
N ALA A 24 -1.86 -9.58 16.19
CA ALA A 24 -2.87 -10.60 16.54
C ALA A 24 -2.47 -12.04 16.16
N ARG A 25 -1.41 -12.20 15.37
CA ARG A 25 -0.83 -13.52 15.00
C ARG A 25 0.43 -13.85 15.81
N GLY A 26 0.77 -13.05 16.83
CA GLY A 26 1.96 -13.25 17.65
C GLY A 26 3.28 -12.97 16.93
N ALA A 27 3.31 -12.07 15.93
CA ALA A 27 4.52 -11.74 15.22
C ALA A 27 5.49 -10.87 16.06
N ARG A 28 6.78 -10.88 15.70
CA ARG A 28 7.74 -9.84 16.06
C ARG A 28 7.63 -8.72 15.03
N LEU A 29 7.51 -7.48 15.50
CA LEU A 29 7.20 -6.33 14.66
C LEU A 29 8.28 -5.24 14.74
N ALA A 30 8.81 -4.86 13.59
CA ALA A 30 9.63 -3.67 13.43
C ALA A 30 8.79 -2.60 12.73
N LEU A 31 8.50 -1.51 13.42
CA LEU A 31 7.61 -0.43 12.97
C LEU A 31 8.47 0.78 12.60
N LEU A 32 8.52 1.13 11.32
CA LEU A 32 9.30 2.24 10.80
C LEU A 32 8.38 3.40 10.40
N ALA A 33 8.59 4.58 10.96
CA ALA A 33 7.92 5.83 10.57
C ALA A 33 8.68 7.04 11.12
N ARG A 34 8.22 8.26 10.80
CA ARG A 34 8.86 9.50 11.27
C ARG A 34 8.28 10.02 12.59
N GLY A 35 6.97 9.82 12.81
CA GLY A 35 6.24 10.41 13.92
C GLY A 35 6.38 9.61 15.20
N GLU A 36 6.86 10.27 16.26
CA GLU A 36 7.16 9.64 17.55
C GLU A 36 5.87 9.20 18.27
N ALA A 37 4.90 10.11 18.44
CA ALA A 37 3.65 9.79 19.12
C ALA A 37 2.84 8.69 18.41
N GLY A 38 2.81 8.73 17.06
CA GLY A 38 2.17 7.69 16.26
C GLY A 38 2.84 6.33 16.41
N LEU A 39 4.19 6.27 16.41
CA LEU A 39 4.95 5.03 16.63
C LEU A 39 4.74 4.47 18.04
N ALA A 40 4.82 5.32 19.06
CA ALA A 40 4.62 4.91 20.46
C ALA A 40 3.19 4.34 20.68
N ALA A 41 2.19 4.95 20.08
CA ALA A 41 0.83 4.44 20.13
C ALA A 41 0.68 3.09 19.39
N ALA A 42 1.26 2.98 18.17
CA ALA A 42 1.26 1.75 17.40
C ALA A 42 1.96 0.59 18.14
N GLU A 43 3.08 0.87 18.80
CA GLU A 43 3.78 -0.11 19.63
C GLU A 43 2.90 -0.63 20.76
N ARG A 44 2.31 0.27 21.56
CA ARG A 44 1.40 -0.11 22.67
C ARG A 44 0.25 -0.99 22.17
N GLU A 45 -0.39 -0.59 21.08
CA GLU A 45 -1.51 -1.34 20.53
C GLU A 45 -1.10 -2.71 19.98
N CYS A 46 0.06 -2.81 19.34
CA CYS A 46 0.57 -4.10 18.86
C CYS A 46 0.90 -5.05 20.02
N ARG A 47 1.49 -4.54 21.11
CA ARG A 47 1.73 -5.35 22.33
C ARG A 47 0.42 -5.84 22.94
N LEU A 48 -0.57 -4.98 23.07
CA LEU A 48 -1.91 -5.32 23.57
C LEU A 48 -2.65 -6.35 22.69
N ARG A 49 -2.35 -6.36 21.38
CA ARG A 49 -2.93 -7.31 20.42
C ARG A 49 -2.20 -8.65 20.36
N GLY A 50 -1.14 -8.84 21.14
CA GLY A 50 -0.45 -10.12 21.26
C GLY A 50 0.82 -10.26 20.42
N ALA A 51 1.41 -9.17 19.95
CA ALA A 51 2.75 -9.23 19.35
C ALA A 51 3.76 -9.80 20.33
N THR A 52 4.60 -10.74 19.88
CA THR A 52 5.62 -11.37 20.73
C THR A 52 6.72 -10.37 21.15
N ASP A 53 7.11 -9.49 20.25
CA ASP A 53 7.98 -8.35 20.52
C ASP A 53 7.68 -7.24 19.52
N VAL A 54 7.91 -5.98 19.91
CA VAL A 54 7.74 -4.81 19.05
C VAL A 54 8.92 -3.88 19.22
N ARG A 55 9.48 -3.43 18.10
CA ARG A 55 10.50 -2.38 18.05
C ARG A 55 10.04 -1.27 17.13
N VAL A 56 10.27 -0.05 17.57
CA VAL A 56 10.00 1.16 16.77
C VAL A 56 11.31 1.76 16.31
N TYR A 57 11.30 2.25 15.07
CA TYR A 57 12.43 2.93 14.45
C TYR A 57 11.93 4.25 13.88
N GLN A 58 12.39 5.35 14.45
CA GLN A 58 12.08 6.68 13.92
C GLN A 58 12.96 6.93 12.69
N VAL A 59 12.44 6.59 11.53
CA VAL A 59 13.17 6.59 10.25
C VAL A 59 12.35 7.30 9.18
N ASP A 60 13.01 8.16 8.42
CA ASP A 60 12.51 8.59 7.12
C ASP A 60 12.96 7.59 6.06
N VAL A 61 12.01 6.99 5.33
CA VAL A 61 12.32 6.00 4.28
C VAL A 61 13.09 6.60 3.10
N ALA A 62 13.14 7.92 2.97
CA ALA A 62 14.00 8.61 2.01
C ALA A 62 15.50 8.49 2.34
N ASP A 63 15.84 8.18 3.60
CA ASP A 63 17.22 7.91 4.03
C ASP A 63 17.53 6.40 3.91
N ALA A 64 18.25 6.04 2.86
CA ALA A 64 18.64 4.66 2.59
C ALA A 64 19.51 4.07 3.71
N GLY A 65 20.39 4.88 4.31
CA GLY A 65 21.28 4.45 5.39
C GLY A 65 20.50 4.11 6.65
N ALA A 66 19.58 4.97 7.07
CA ALA A 66 18.73 4.74 8.22
C ALA A 66 17.81 3.50 8.04
N VAL A 67 17.27 3.29 6.84
CA VAL A 67 16.47 2.09 6.51
C VAL A 67 17.31 0.82 6.60
N GLN A 68 18.56 0.85 6.07
CA GLN A 68 19.46 -0.30 6.14
C GLN A 68 19.86 -0.59 7.59
N GLN A 69 20.20 0.41 8.39
CA GLN A 69 20.55 0.24 9.80
C GLN A 69 19.40 -0.39 10.60
N ALA A 70 18.16 0.05 10.35
CA ALA A 70 16.99 -0.56 10.98
C ALA A 70 16.82 -2.03 10.59
N ALA A 71 17.05 -2.38 9.32
CA ALA A 71 17.00 -3.77 8.85
C ALA A 71 18.11 -4.63 9.50
N ASP A 72 19.33 -4.10 9.61
CA ASP A 72 20.47 -4.80 10.22
C ASP A 72 20.21 -5.04 11.72
N ASP A 73 19.66 -4.07 12.46
CA ASP A 73 19.30 -4.24 13.88
C ASP A 73 18.18 -5.29 14.06
N VAL A 74 17.18 -5.31 13.18
CA VAL A 74 16.13 -6.33 13.18
C VAL A 74 16.70 -7.73 13.02
N VAL A 75 17.64 -7.90 12.08
CA VAL A 75 18.29 -9.20 11.82
C VAL A 75 19.19 -9.58 12.98
N HIS A 76 19.98 -8.66 13.50
CA HIS A 76 20.83 -8.91 14.67
C HIS A 76 20.00 -9.38 15.88
N ARG A 77 18.86 -8.75 16.11
CA ARG A 77 18.00 -9.01 17.28
C ARG A 77 17.17 -10.28 17.18
N TRP A 78 16.63 -10.58 16.00
CA TRP A 78 15.63 -11.64 15.81
C TRP A 78 16.07 -12.75 14.84
N GLY A 79 17.28 -12.65 14.27
CA GLY A 79 17.88 -13.67 13.43
C GLY A 79 17.43 -13.65 11.96
N GLY A 80 16.57 -12.71 11.55
CA GLY A 80 16.13 -12.60 10.16
C GLY A 80 14.84 -11.81 9.99
N ILE A 81 14.47 -11.59 8.72
CA ILE A 81 13.25 -10.90 8.32
C ILE A 81 12.44 -11.86 7.44
N ASP A 82 11.24 -12.24 7.87
CA ASP A 82 10.35 -13.11 7.10
C ASP A 82 9.47 -12.31 6.12
N VAL A 83 9.02 -11.11 6.53
CA VAL A 83 8.16 -10.25 5.72
C VAL A 83 8.60 -8.80 5.82
N TRP A 84 8.75 -8.14 4.68
CA TRP A 84 8.99 -6.69 4.58
C TRP A 84 7.84 -6.02 3.82
N ILE A 85 7.23 -4.99 4.41
CA ILE A 85 6.09 -4.29 3.81
C ILE A 85 6.46 -2.85 3.55
N ASN A 86 6.62 -2.49 2.28
CA ASN A 86 6.81 -1.13 1.82
C ASN A 86 5.43 -0.46 1.68
N ASN A 87 5.05 0.31 2.70
CA ASN A 87 3.77 1.01 2.75
C ASN A 87 3.92 2.54 2.88
N ALA A 88 5.04 3.03 3.39
CA ALA A 88 5.28 4.47 3.54
C ALA A 88 5.08 5.22 2.21
N MET A 89 4.44 6.39 2.29
CA MET A 89 4.19 7.25 1.13
C MET A 89 4.05 8.72 1.53
N ALA A 90 4.23 9.61 0.57
CA ALA A 90 3.90 11.01 0.63
C ALA A 90 3.13 11.41 -0.63
N SER A 91 2.32 12.46 -0.53
CA SER A 91 1.57 13.03 -1.67
C SER A 91 1.43 14.54 -1.53
N VAL A 92 1.12 15.18 -2.65
CA VAL A 92 0.71 16.58 -2.73
C VAL A 92 -0.56 16.65 -3.56
N PHE A 93 -1.56 17.40 -3.07
CA PHE A 93 -2.79 17.66 -3.79
C PHE A 93 -2.78 19.10 -4.33
N ALA A 94 -2.45 19.23 -5.62
CA ALA A 94 -2.42 20.51 -6.33
C ALA A 94 -2.43 20.28 -7.85
N PRO A 95 -2.82 21.28 -8.67
CA PRO A 95 -2.52 21.28 -10.10
C PRO A 95 -1.01 21.10 -10.33
N ALA A 96 -0.63 20.33 -11.36
CA ALA A 96 0.78 19.95 -11.57
C ALA A 96 1.69 21.18 -11.70
N TRP A 97 1.24 22.24 -12.33
CA TRP A 97 1.98 23.50 -12.52
C TRP A 97 2.14 24.36 -11.25
N GLU A 98 1.44 24.00 -10.16
CA GLU A 98 1.56 24.64 -8.85
C GLU A 98 2.45 23.86 -7.88
N ILE A 99 2.94 22.67 -8.27
CA ILE A 99 3.81 21.84 -7.43
C ILE A 99 5.27 22.22 -7.72
N PRO A 100 5.99 22.82 -6.74
CA PRO A 100 7.41 23.13 -6.92
C PRO A 100 8.25 21.86 -7.09
N ALA A 101 9.36 21.96 -7.82
CA ALA A 101 10.28 20.83 -8.07
C ALA A 101 10.75 20.12 -6.78
N ARG A 102 10.96 20.87 -5.68
CA ARG A 102 11.33 20.29 -4.38
C ARG A 102 10.27 19.34 -3.82
N GLU A 103 8.99 19.63 -4.04
CA GLU A 103 7.89 18.78 -3.58
C GLU A 103 7.72 17.53 -4.46
N PHE A 104 7.89 17.66 -5.78
CA PHE A 104 8.01 16.51 -6.68
C PHE A 104 9.14 15.58 -6.24
N ARG A 105 10.33 16.14 -5.95
CA ARG A 105 11.47 15.39 -5.43
C ARG A 105 11.10 14.68 -4.13
N ARG A 106 10.55 15.40 -3.15
CA ARG A 106 10.20 14.83 -1.84
C ARG A 106 9.19 13.69 -1.95
N VAL A 107 8.15 13.82 -2.76
CA VAL A 107 7.18 12.74 -3.02
C VAL A 107 7.86 11.54 -3.66
N THR A 108 8.77 11.76 -4.61
CA THR A 108 9.54 10.69 -5.28
C THR A 108 10.48 9.99 -4.29
N GLU A 109 11.22 10.75 -3.49
CA GLU A 109 12.14 10.22 -2.47
C GLU A 109 11.42 9.32 -1.46
N VAL A 110 10.26 9.76 -0.96
CA VAL A 110 9.51 8.98 0.04
C VAL A 110 8.77 7.81 -0.60
N THR A 111 7.99 8.05 -1.67
CA THR A 111 7.04 7.07 -2.18
C THR A 111 7.69 6.05 -3.11
N TYR A 112 8.63 6.48 -3.96
CA TYR A 112 9.34 5.57 -4.87
C TYR A 112 10.68 5.11 -4.28
N LEU A 113 11.62 6.04 -4.03
CA LEU A 113 12.95 5.64 -3.54
C LEU A 113 12.87 4.97 -2.16
N GLY A 114 11.97 5.43 -1.26
CA GLY A 114 11.73 4.74 0.01
C GLY A 114 11.27 3.30 -0.16
N THR A 115 10.47 3.01 -1.19
CA THR A 115 10.12 1.63 -1.56
C THR A 115 11.35 0.85 -2.06
N VAL A 116 12.21 1.48 -2.85
CA VAL A 116 13.48 0.88 -3.33
C VAL A 116 14.41 0.60 -2.14
N HIS A 117 14.64 1.58 -1.26
CA HIS A 117 15.50 1.43 -0.09
C HIS A 117 15.06 0.27 0.81
N GLY A 118 13.77 0.23 1.17
CA GLY A 118 13.23 -0.88 1.96
C GLY A 118 13.34 -2.23 1.27
N THR A 119 13.13 -2.28 -0.04
CA THR A 119 13.28 -3.50 -0.82
C THR A 119 14.73 -3.99 -0.82
N LEU A 120 15.70 -3.10 -1.08
CA LEU A 120 17.11 -3.47 -1.10
C LEU A 120 17.63 -3.90 0.28
N ALA A 121 17.22 -3.18 1.34
CA ALA A 121 17.55 -3.56 2.71
C ALA A 121 17.01 -4.96 3.07
N ALA A 122 15.75 -5.26 2.72
CA ALA A 122 15.18 -6.60 2.91
C ALA A 122 15.93 -7.67 2.08
N LEU A 123 16.18 -7.41 0.80
CA LEU A 123 16.83 -8.35 -0.10
C LEU A 123 18.23 -8.73 0.33
N ARG A 124 18.99 -7.79 0.89
CA ARG A 124 20.33 -8.06 1.42
C ARG A 124 20.32 -9.25 2.40
N HIS A 125 19.32 -9.33 3.26
CA HIS A 125 19.17 -10.38 4.26
C HIS A 125 18.40 -11.60 3.71
N MET A 126 17.30 -11.39 2.99
CA MET A 126 16.46 -12.47 2.49
C MET A 126 17.19 -13.36 1.46
N ARG A 127 18.05 -12.78 0.60
CA ARG A 127 18.88 -13.55 -0.34
C ARG A 127 19.88 -14.42 0.40
N ALA A 128 20.55 -13.90 1.42
CA ALA A 128 21.50 -14.66 2.22
C ALA A 128 20.84 -15.84 2.97
N HIS A 129 19.58 -15.67 3.40
CA HIS A 129 18.80 -16.72 4.09
C HIS A 129 18.01 -17.62 3.13
N GLY A 130 17.99 -17.33 1.84
CA GLY A 130 17.25 -18.08 0.82
C GLY A 130 15.74 -18.07 0.99
N ARG A 131 15.16 -17.10 1.71
CA ARG A 131 13.72 -16.99 1.95
C ARG A 131 13.29 -15.59 2.38
N GLY A 132 12.03 -15.26 2.16
CA GLY A 132 11.40 -14.04 2.61
C GLY A 132 10.29 -13.60 1.65
N THR A 133 9.46 -12.68 2.10
CA THR A 133 8.43 -12.07 1.27
C THR A 133 8.48 -10.56 1.38
N ILE A 134 8.58 -9.88 0.25
CA ILE A 134 8.47 -8.42 0.14
C ILE A 134 7.09 -8.08 -0.43
N VAL A 135 6.38 -7.17 0.24
CA VAL A 135 5.09 -6.67 -0.25
C VAL A 135 5.20 -5.19 -0.54
N GLN A 136 4.95 -4.84 -1.79
CA GLN A 136 4.80 -3.46 -2.22
C GLN A 136 3.34 -3.02 -2.09
N VAL A 137 3.07 -1.97 -1.34
CA VAL A 137 1.74 -1.36 -1.28
C VAL A 137 1.60 -0.41 -2.46
N GLY A 138 0.97 -0.91 -3.51
CA GLY A 138 0.68 -0.19 -4.74
C GLY A 138 -0.61 0.64 -4.65
N SER A 139 -1.09 1.07 -5.79
CA SER A 139 -2.30 1.89 -5.93
C SER A 139 -2.97 1.65 -7.29
N ALA A 140 -4.27 1.83 -7.37
CA ALA A 140 -4.97 1.97 -8.64
C ALA A 140 -4.34 3.04 -9.54
N LEU A 141 -3.72 4.06 -8.91
CA LEU A 141 -3.03 5.17 -9.56
C LEU A 141 -1.64 4.79 -10.13
N ALA A 142 -1.23 3.53 -10.02
CA ALA A 142 -0.08 2.99 -10.74
C ALA A 142 -0.43 2.54 -12.17
N TYR A 143 -1.71 2.51 -12.54
CA TYR A 143 -2.19 2.19 -13.87
C TYR A 143 -2.80 3.38 -14.59
N ARG A 144 -3.48 4.24 -13.83
CA ARG A 144 -4.11 5.44 -14.34
C ARG A 144 -3.90 6.59 -13.37
N GLY A 145 -3.19 7.64 -13.83
CA GLY A 145 -3.07 8.89 -13.09
C GLY A 145 -4.39 9.65 -13.05
N ILE A 146 -4.60 10.41 -11.97
CA ILE A 146 -5.74 11.34 -11.81
C ILE A 146 -5.21 12.76 -11.65
N PRO A 147 -6.00 13.80 -11.97
CA PRO A 147 -5.58 15.18 -11.75
C PRO A 147 -5.26 15.44 -10.28
N LEU A 148 -4.55 16.50 -9.99
CA LEU A 148 -4.19 16.99 -8.65
C LEU A 148 -3.21 16.14 -7.86
N GLN A 149 -2.80 14.96 -8.35
CA GLN A 149 -1.86 14.06 -7.66
C GLN A 149 -0.72 13.59 -8.58
N SER A 150 -0.25 14.43 -9.50
CA SER A 150 0.73 14.04 -10.53
C SER A 150 2.03 13.45 -9.96
N ALA A 151 2.60 14.03 -8.90
CA ALA A 151 3.81 13.53 -8.25
C ALA A 151 3.62 12.14 -7.63
N TYR A 152 2.48 11.91 -6.96
CA TYR A 152 2.14 10.61 -6.38
C TYR A 152 1.87 9.56 -7.46
N CYS A 153 1.09 9.89 -8.48
CA CYS A 153 0.81 8.99 -9.61
C CYS A 153 2.11 8.57 -10.30
N ALA A 154 3.01 9.51 -10.60
CA ALA A 154 4.32 9.22 -11.18
C ALA A 154 5.12 8.25 -10.29
N SER A 155 5.18 8.51 -8.98
CA SER A 155 5.88 7.64 -8.03
C SER A 155 5.30 6.22 -7.98
N LYS A 156 3.97 6.07 -8.04
CA LYS A 156 3.32 4.74 -8.03
C LYS A 156 3.51 3.98 -9.35
N HIS A 157 3.57 4.67 -10.50
CA HIS A 157 3.97 4.05 -11.76
C HIS A 157 5.45 3.59 -11.71
N ALA A 158 6.35 4.39 -11.13
CA ALA A 158 7.74 4.03 -10.95
C ALA A 158 7.89 2.78 -10.05
N VAL A 159 7.13 2.69 -8.96
CA VAL A 159 7.10 1.47 -8.11
C VAL A 159 6.64 0.25 -8.91
N GLN A 160 5.65 0.39 -9.81
CA GLN A 160 5.19 -0.72 -10.65
C GLN A 160 6.31 -1.18 -11.61
N GLY A 161 6.96 -0.24 -12.32
CA GLY A 161 8.06 -0.57 -13.23
C GLY A 161 9.24 -1.24 -12.53
N PHE A 162 9.64 -0.70 -11.36
CA PHE A 162 10.68 -1.30 -10.52
C PHE A 162 10.32 -2.73 -10.08
N ASN A 163 9.07 -2.93 -9.64
CA ASN A 163 8.58 -4.22 -9.18
C ASN A 163 8.56 -5.27 -10.32
N ASP A 164 8.22 -4.87 -11.55
CA ASP A 164 8.17 -5.80 -12.69
C ASP A 164 9.58 -6.25 -13.11
N SER A 165 10.56 -5.32 -13.14
CA SER A 165 11.97 -5.64 -13.40
C SER A 165 12.54 -6.57 -12.32
N LEU A 166 12.44 -6.16 -11.06
CA LEU A 166 12.96 -6.92 -9.93
C LEU A 166 12.37 -8.34 -9.83
N ARG A 167 11.12 -8.50 -10.19
CA ARG A 167 10.48 -9.82 -10.20
C ARG A 167 11.16 -10.79 -11.14
N ALA A 168 11.54 -10.34 -12.34
CA ALA A 168 12.25 -11.19 -13.30
C ALA A 168 13.63 -11.59 -12.78
N GLU A 169 14.34 -10.64 -12.15
CA GLU A 169 15.64 -10.90 -11.51
C GLU A 169 15.52 -11.91 -10.37
N LEU A 170 14.53 -11.76 -9.49
CA LEU A 170 14.30 -12.70 -8.39
C LEU A 170 13.91 -14.10 -8.86
N LEU A 171 13.13 -14.22 -9.93
CA LEU A 171 12.78 -15.52 -10.51
C LEU A 171 14.02 -16.22 -11.09
N HIS A 172 14.97 -15.46 -11.61
CA HIS A 172 16.23 -15.98 -12.12
C HIS A 172 17.20 -16.38 -10.99
N ASP A 173 17.49 -15.43 -10.07
CA ASP A 173 18.61 -15.58 -9.12
C ASP A 173 18.19 -16.14 -7.76
N CYS A 174 16.95 -15.87 -7.30
CA CYS A 174 16.52 -16.18 -5.94
C CYS A 174 15.01 -16.46 -5.85
N PRO A 175 14.50 -17.53 -6.51
CA PRO A 175 13.06 -17.79 -6.64
C PRO A 175 12.35 -18.08 -5.30
N ALA A 176 13.12 -18.36 -4.25
CA ALA A 176 12.58 -18.56 -2.90
C ALA A 176 12.16 -17.25 -2.21
N VAL A 177 12.72 -16.10 -2.62
CA VAL A 177 12.27 -14.79 -2.16
C VAL A 177 11.04 -14.36 -2.98
N LYS A 178 9.94 -14.07 -2.31
CA LYS A 178 8.68 -13.69 -2.95
C LYS A 178 8.53 -12.18 -3.00
N LEU A 179 8.05 -11.68 -4.14
CA LEU A 179 7.74 -10.26 -4.34
C LEU A 179 6.26 -10.14 -4.71
N SER A 180 5.49 -9.49 -3.85
CA SER A 180 4.05 -9.28 -4.01
C SER A 180 3.72 -7.80 -4.20
N MET A 181 2.74 -7.49 -5.05
CA MET A 181 2.18 -6.16 -5.20
C MET A 181 0.71 -6.18 -4.78
N VAL A 182 0.30 -5.28 -3.89
CA VAL A 182 -1.10 -5.13 -3.48
C VAL A 182 -1.59 -3.76 -3.92
N GLN A 183 -2.45 -3.74 -4.92
CA GLN A 183 -3.00 -2.52 -5.49
C GLN A 183 -4.22 -2.06 -4.71
N LEU A 184 -4.08 -0.96 -4.00
CA LEU A 184 -5.13 -0.40 -3.17
C LEU A 184 -6.01 0.59 -3.97
N PRO A 185 -7.32 0.56 -3.75
CA PRO A 185 -8.23 1.64 -4.12
C PRO A 185 -8.13 2.80 -3.13
N ALA A 186 -9.10 3.72 -3.13
CA ALA A 186 -9.21 4.75 -2.11
C ALA A 186 -9.46 4.14 -0.72
N VAL A 187 -8.61 4.47 0.26
CA VAL A 187 -8.67 3.94 1.63
C VAL A 187 -8.85 5.09 2.61
N ASN A 188 -9.77 4.95 3.56
CA ASN A 188 -10.02 5.91 4.64
C ASN A 188 -8.87 5.92 5.65
N THR A 189 -7.85 6.72 5.40
CA THR A 189 -6.69 6.90 6.27
C THR A 189 -6.57 8.35 6.74
N PRO A 190 -5.78 8.63 7.78
CA PRO A 190 -5.51 10.00 8.24
C PRO A 190 -4.86 10.91 7.19
N GLN A 191 -4.32 10.37 6.10
CA GLN A 191 -3.66 11.12 5.02
C GLN A 191 -4.47 12.33 4.57
N PHE A 192 -5.76 12.21 4.42
CA PHE A 192 -6.63 13.28 3.91
C PHE A 192 -6.82 14.44 4.89
N SER A 193 -6.39 14.29 6.14
CA SER A 193 -6.41 15.33 7.18
C SER A 193 -5.07 16.06 7.34
N TRP A 194 -4.00 15.60 6.65
CA TRP A 194 -2.66 16.16 6.81
C TRP A 194 -1.82 16.16 5.53
N VAL A 195 -2.40 15.85 4.38
CA VAL A 195 -1.65 15.90 3.13
C VAL A 195 -1.35 17.35 2.73
N ARG A 196 -0.16 17.60 2.17
CA ARG A 196 0.12 18.91 1.59
C ARG A 196 -0.85 19.18 0.43
N THR A 197 -1.53 20.32 0.50
CA THR A 197 -2.56 20.67 -0.48
C THR A 197 -2.58 22.16 -0.81
N ARG A 198 -2.94 22.47 -2.06
CA ARG A 198 -3.29 23.82 -2.54
C ARG A 198 -4.76 23.89 -2.97
N LEU A 199 -5.52 22.86 -2.63
CA LEU A 199 -6.95 22.83 -2.93
C LEU A 199 -7.71 23.79 -2.01
N PRO A 200 -8.80 24.41 -2.49
CA PRO A 200 -9.61 25.30 -1.67
C PRO A 200 -10.47 24.56 -0.63
N ARG A 201 -10.69 23.26 -0.82
CA ARG A 201 -11.53 22.41 0.04
C ARG A 201 -10.76 21.18 0.52
N HIS A 202 -11.19 20.61 1.64
CA HIS A 202 -10.55 19.45 2.25
C HIS A 202 -10.41 18.29 1.24
N PRO A 203 -9.20 17.70 1.08
CA PRO A 203 -9.01 16.52 0.26
C PRO A 203 -9.84 15.34 0.76
N GLN A 204 -10.34 14.53 -0.16
CA GLN A 204 -11.02 13.28 0.16
C GLN A 204 -10.56 12.14 -0.75
N PRO A 205 -10.68 10.88 -0.26
CA PRO A 205 -10.50 9.72 -1.11
C PRO A 205 -11.64 9.62 -2.15
N VAL A 206 -11.30 9.33 -3.41
CA VAL A 206 -12.31 9.17 -4.47
C VAL A 206 -13.16 7.91 -4.21
N PRO A 207 -14.48 8.02 -4.07
CA PRO A 207 -15.34 6.86 -3.81
C PRO A 207 -15.31 5.80 -4.93
N PRO A 208 -15.51 4.51 -4.62
CA PRO A 208 -15.84 3.93 -3.31
C PRO A 208 -14.63 3.85 -2.39
N ILE A 209 -14.83 4.20 -1.11
CA ILE A 209 -13.80 4.24 -0.08
C ILE A 209 -13.79 2.91 0.68
N PHE A 210 -12.61 2.44 1.08
CA PHE A 210 -12.46 1.19 1.83
C PHE A 210 -11.76 1.42 3.17
N THR A 211 -11.93 0.47 4.11
CA THR A 211 -11.30 0.56 5.42
C THR A 211 -9.81 0.15 5.38
N PRO A 212 -8.96 0.70 6.26
CA PRO A 212 -7.58 0.26 6.42
C PRO A 212 -7.45 -1.23 6.78
N GLU A 213 -8.41 -1.76 7.52
CA GLU A 213 -8.45 -3.17 7.93
C GLU A 213 -8.68 -4.10 6.73
N LEU A 214 -9.48 -3.69 5.75
CA LEU A 214 -9.64 -4.43 4.49
C LEU A 214 -8.31 -4.49 3.71
N ALA A 215 -7.64 -3.34 3.60
CA ALA A 215 -6.33 -3.25 2.96
C ALA A 215 -5.30 -4.13 3.69
N ALA A 216 -5.27 -4.08 5.02
CA ALA A 216 -4.39 -4.90 5.84
C ALA A 216 -4.61 -6.40 5.62
N ARG A 217 -5.87 -6.86 5.60
CA ARG A 217 -6.18 -8.27 5.28
C ARG A 217 -5.64 -8.69 3.92
N ALA A 218 -5.76 -7.84 2.92
CA ALA A 218 -5.25 -8.11 1.57
C ALA A 218 -3.71 -8.20 1.56
N ILE A 219 -3.03 -7.28 2.24
CA ILE A 219 -1.57 -7.25 2.34
C ILE A 219 -1.04 -8.49 3.05
N VAL A 220 -1.63 -8.85 4.18
CA VAL A 220 -1.25 -10.03 4.95
C VAL A 220 -1.51 -11.30 4.15
N TRP A 221 -2.64 -11.41 3.47
CA TRP A 221 -2.95 -12.55 2.60
C TRP A 221 -1.96 -12.67 1.45
N ALA A 222 -1.59 -11.55 0.82
CA ALA A 222 -0.61 -11.53 -0.27
C ALA A 222 0.78 -11.97 0.22
N ALA A 223 1.19 -11.51 1.40
CA ALA A 223 2.44 -11.92 2.03
C ALA A 223 2.48 -13.42 2.34
N ASP A 224 1.38 -13.97 2.86
CA ASP A 224 1.28 -15.40 3.19
C ASP A 224 1.35 -16.30 1.95
N ARG A 225 0.83 -15.85 0.82
CA ARG A 225 0.74 -16.62 -0.43
C ARG A 225 1.87 -16.34 -1.41
N GLY A 226 2.62 -15.26 -1.23
CA GLY A 226 3.61 -14.81 -2.21
C GLY A 226 3.00 -14.54 -3.59
N THR A 227 1.76 -14.02 -3.62
CA THR A 227 1.03 -13.77 -4.86
C THR A 227 1.68 -12.65 -5.66
N ARG A 228 1.72 -12.79 -6.99
CA ARG A 228 2.32 -11.77 -7.86
C ARG A 228 1.68 -10.40 -7.64
N GLU A 229 0.35 -10.36 -7.71
CA GLU A 229 -0.42 -9.13 -7.64
C GLU A 229 -1.83 -9.41 -7.12
N LEU A 230 -2.32 -8.52 -6.25
CA LEU A 230 -3.66 -8.57 -5.68
C LEU A 230 -4.35 -7.21 -5.77
N ASN A 231 -5.51 -7.15 -6.41
CA ASN A 231 -6.33 -5.94 -6.51
C ASN A 231 -7.39 -5.94 -5.41
N VAL A 232 -7.43 -4.88 -4.59
CA VAL A 232 -8.33 -4.82 -3.43
C VAL A 232 -9.71 -4.30 -3.76
N GLY A 233 -9.85 -3.46 -4.78
CA GLY A 233 -11.13 -2.85 -5.15
C GLY A 233 -11.46 -2.95 -6.64
N GLY A 234 -12.74 -2.90 -6.98
CA GLY A 234 -13.23 -2.80 -8.37
C GLY A 234 -12.62 -1.62 -9.15
N PRO A 235 -12.49 -0.42 -8.54
CA PRO A 235 -11.85 0.73 -9.20
C PRO A 235 -10.45 0.46 -9.74
N THR A 236 -9.66 -0.41 -9.09
CA THR A 236 -8.33 -0.79 -9.58
C THR A 236 -8.41 -1.54 -10.92
N TRP A 237 -9.38 -2.45 -11.06
CA TRP A 237 -9.64 -3.13 -12.32
C TRP A 237 -10.17 -2.18 -13.40
N GLN A 238 -11.07 -1.28 -13.03
CA GLN A 238 -11.61 -0.26 -13.94
C GLN A 238 -10.52 0.68 -14.44
N ALA A 239 -9.62 1.13 -13.57
CA ALA A 239 -8.48 1.97 -13.95
C ALA A 239 -7.59 1.26 -14.97
N ARG A 240 -7.19 0.00 -14.69
CA ARG A 240 -6.31 -0.78 -15.54
C ARG A 240 -6.92 -1.10 -16.92
N VAL A 241 -8.14 -1.61 -16.94
CA VAL A 241 -8.82 -2.00 -18.19
C VAL A 241 -9.24 -0.77 -18.98
N GLY A 242 -9.78 0.23 -18.30
CA GLY A 242 -10.23 1.47 -18.92
C GLY A 242 -9.07 2.23 -19.57
N ASP A 243 -7.92 2.32 -18.90
CA ASP A 243 -6.73 2.97 -19.46
C ASP A 243 -6.17 2.22 -20.67
N ALA A 244 -6.15 0.89 -20.61
CA ALA A 244 -5.66 0.06 -21.73
C ALA A 244 -6.55 0.16 -22.98
N LEU A 245 -7.87 0.33 -22.83
CA LEU A 245 -8.81 0.29 -23.95
C LEU A 245 -9.30 1.67 -24.40
N PHE A 246 -9.47 2.62 -23.48
CA PHE A 246 -10.12 3.90 -23.73
C PHE A 246 -9.45 5.09 -23.01
N PRO A 247 -8.11 5.30 -23.16
CA PRO A 247 -7.38 6.33 -22.39
C PRO A 247 -7.95 7.73 -22.63
N GLY A 248 -8.25 8.09 -23.89
CA GLY A 248 -8.78 9.43 -24.20
C GLY A 248 -10.19 9.70 -23.66
N LEU A 249 -11.03 8.68 -23.48
CA LEU A 249 -12.31 8.85 -22.80
C LEU A 249 -12.13 9.07 -21.29
N LEU A 250 -11.17 8.36 -20.69
CA LEU A 250 -10.80 8.57 -19.29
C LEU A 250 -10.21 9.96 -19.06
N ASP A 251 -9.40 10.48 -19.98
CA ASP A 251 -8.89 11.86 -19.90
C ASP A 251 -10.03 12.86 -19.78
N ARG A 252 -11.01 12.79 -20.69
CA ARG A 252 -12.16 13.71 -20.71
C ARG A 252 -13.03 13.54 -19.45
N LYS A 253 -13.26 12.29 -19.01
CA LYS A 253 -13.98 12.04 -17.79
C LYS A 253 -13.28 12.62 -16.56
N LEU A 254 -11.98 12.39 -16.41
CA LEU A 254 -11.20 12.88 -15.29
C LEU A 254 -11.02 14.41 -15.34
N ALA A 255 -10.95 15.02 -16.51
CA ALA A 255 -10.94 16.48 -16.65
C ALA A 255 -12.25 17.11 -16.13
N ARG A 256 -13.40 16.45 -16.36
CA ARG A 256 -14.70 16.93 -15.92
C ARG A 256 -14.96 16.66 -14.44
N ASP A 257 -14.72 15.44 -13.99
CA ASP A 257 -15.18 14.95 -12.68
C ASP A 257 -14.05 14.86 -11.64
N GLY A 258 -12.79 14.81 -12.09
CA GLY A 258 -11.64 14.43 -11.27
C GLY A 258 -11.22 15.48 -10.24
N TYR A 259 -11.52 16.76 -10.47
CA TYR A 259 -11.22 17.82 -9.51
C TYR A 259 -12.17 17.80 -8.32
N ASP A 260 -13.47 17.76 -8.57
CA ASP A 260 -14.47 17.80 -7.52
C ASP A 260 -14.56 16.50 -6.72
N SER A 261 -14.34 15.35 -7.36
CA SER A 261 -14.36 14.06 -6.68
C SER A 261 -13.28 13.88 -5.62
N GLN A 262 -12.23 14.69 -5.64
CA GLN A 262 -11.12 14.65 -4.68
C GLN A 262 -11.24 15.68 -3.55
N GLN A 263 -12.32 16.41 -3.47
CA GLN A 263 -12.54 17.46 -2.47
C GLN A 263 -13.90 17.28 -1.79
N THR A 264 -13.95 17.58 -0.49
CA THR A 264 -15.22 17.65 0.26
C THR A 264 -15.94 18.97 -0.01
N GLY A 265 -17.10 19.19 0.63
CA GLY A 265 -17.79 20.48 0.64
C GLY A 265 -17.16 21.53 1.56
N GLU A 266 -16.25 21.11 2.48
CA GLU A 266 -15.65 21.97 3.51
C GLU A 266 -14.45 22.73 2.98
N LYS A 267 -14.35 24.02 3.28
CA LYS A 267 -13.18 24.84 2.94
C LYS A 267 -12.01 24.54 3.89
N ILE A 268 -10.80 24.57 3.35
CA ILE A 268 -9.59 24.55 4.15
C ILE A 268 -9.35 25.94 4.75
N ASP A 269 -9.00 25.97 6.03
CA ASP A 269 -8.39 27.14 6.63
C ASP A 269 -6.87 27.02 6.56
N PRO A 270 -6.19 27.80 5.70
CA PRO A 270 -4.73 27.71 5.54
C PRO A 270 -3.94 28.04 6.82
N ALA A 271 -4.54 28.80 7.76
CA ALA A 271 -3.87 29.18 9.01
C ALA A 271 -3.73 27.99 9.97
N THR A 272 -4.67 27.05 9.93
CA THR A 272 -4.71 25.89 10.83
C THR A 272 -4.29 24.59 10.17
N TRP A 273 -4.28 24.51 8.83
CA TRP A 273 -3.86 23.30 8.11
C TRP A 273 -2.39 22.99 8.34
N ARG A 274 -2.10 21.80 8.83
CA ARG A 274 -0.74 21.29 9.03
C ARG A 274 -0.54 20.06 8.18
N ASP A 275 0.52 20.06 7.36
CA ASP A 275 0.82 18.93 6.48
C ASP A 275 1.99 18.08 6.96
N ASN A 276 2.11 16.89 6.36
CA ASN A 276 3.08 15.86 6.72
C ASN A 276 4.20 15.65 5.66
N LEU A 277 4.37 16.55 4.70
CA LEU A 277 5.31 16.30 3.61
C LEU A 277 6.77 16.35 4.11
N ASP A 278 7.14 17.47 4.72
CA ASP A 278 8.50 17.70 5.22
C ASP A 278 8.67 17.22 6.66
N HIS A 279 7.67 17.43 7.50
CA HIS A 279 7.66 17.03 8.93
C HIS A 279 6.56 16.00 9.19
N PRO A 280 6.73 15.11 10.19
CA PRO A 280 5.68 14.14 10.53
C PRO A 280 4.44 14.82 11.11
N GLY A 281 3.25 14.48 10.61
CA GLY A 281 1.98 15.00 11.13
C GLY A 281 1.49 14.30 12.40
N ASP A 282 2.24 13.31 12.87
CA ASP A 282 2.00 12.49 14.07
C ASP A 282 3.18 12.52 15.06
N ALA A 283 3.96 13.63 15.04
CA ALA A 283 5.06 13.81 15.99
C ALA A 283 4.55 13.86 17.44
N ASP A 284 3.53 14.70 17.68
CA ASP A 284 2.99 14.98 18.99
C ASP A 284 1.60 14.39 19.25
N THR A 285 0.93 13.91 18.17
CA THR A 285 -0.46 13.46 18.24
C THR A 285 -0.66 12.16 17.49
N ASP A 286 -1.22 11.17 18.16
CA ASP A 286 -1.63 9.93 17.52
C ASP A 286 -2.81 10.15 16.56
N ARG A 287 -2.69 9.62 15.33
CA ARG A 287 -3.72 9.73 14.28
C ARG A 287 -4.48 8.42 14.02
N GLY A 288 -4.03 7.32 14.59
CA GLY A 288 -4.69 6.01 14.44
C GLY A 288 -4.66 5.42 13.04
N THR A 289 -5.52 4.43 12.82
CA THR A 289 -5.62 3.73 11.52
C THR A 289 -6.55 4.42 10.53
N ALA A 290 -7.70 4.93 11.00
CA ALA A 290 -8.78 5.41 10.15
C ALA A 290 -8.85 6.94 10.13
N GLY A 291 -9.15 7.48 8.95
CA GLY A 291 -9.50 8.88 8.76
C GLY A 291 -10.95 9.21 9.10
N VAL A 292 -11.40 10.38 8.65
CA VAL A 292 -12.73 10.93 8.99
C VAL A 292 -13.89 10.34 8.18
N PHE A 293 -13.63 9.54 7.14
CA PHE A 293 -14.64 9.01 6.22
C PHE A 293 -15.17 7.62 6.65
N ARG A 294 -15.31 7.35 7.94
CA ARG A 294 -15.68 6.03 8.48
C ARG A 294 -17.04 5.53 7.99
N GLU A 295 -18.03 6.39 7.96
CA GLU A 295 -19.40 6.04 7.55
C GLU A 295 -19.51 5.65 6.08
N GLN A 296 -18.63 6.19 5.23
CA GLN A 296 -18.56 5.90 3.79
C GLN A 296 -17.66 4.70 3.48
N ALA A 297 -16.85 4.25 4.44
CA ALA A 297 -15.82 3.25 4.21
C ALA A 297 -16.37 1.81 4.27
N ARG A 298 -16.13 1.05 3.19
CA ARG A 298 -16.58 -0.34 3.03
C ARG A 298 -15.52 -1.30 3.57
N ASN A 299 -15.94 -2.27 4.39
CA ASN A 299 -15.06 -3.31 4.92
C ASN A 299 -15.13 -4.64 4.12
N ARG A 300 -15.76 -4.62 2.96
CA ARG A 300 -15.88 -5.77 2.04
C ARG A 300 -15.58 -5.35 0.61
N SER A 301 -14.98 -6.26 -0.16
CA SER A 301 -14.67 -6.04 -1.58
C SER A 301 -14.87 -7.35 -2.35
N ALA A 302 -15.74 -7.32 -3.35
CA ALA A 302 -15.93 -8.46 -4.27
C ALA A 302 -14.65 -8.75 -5.08
N ALA A 303 -13.93 -7.70 -5.51
CA ALA A 303 -12.67 -7.86 -6.22
C ALA A 303 -11.60 -8.57 -5.37
N LEU A 304 -11.51 -8.22 -4.09
CA LEU A 304 -10.62 -8.92 -3.16
C LEU A 304 -11.06 -10.38 -2.98
N TRP A 305 -12.35 -10.62 -2.80
CA TRP A 305 -12.87 -11.97 -2.65
C TRP A 305 -12.53 -12.83 -3.87
N VAL A 306 -12.83 -12.36 -5.09
CA VAL A 306 -12.44 -13.04 -6.34
C VAL A 306 -10.92 -13.23 -6.41
N GLY A 307 -10.14 -12.20 -6.10
CA GLY A 307 -8.66 -12.25 -6.13
C GLY A 307 -8.07 -13.33 -5.20
N THR A 308 -8.68 -13.52 -4.03
CA THR A 308 -8.23 -14.49 -3.03
C THR A 308 -8.76 -15.92 -3.27
N HIS A 309 -9.79 -16.09 -4.10
CA HIS A 309 -10.42 -17.40 -4.41
C HIS A 309 -10.21 -17.86 -5.86
N LYS A 310 -9.32 -17.21 -6.62
CA LYS A 310 -9.01 -17.58 -8.01
C LYS A 310 -8.80 -19.07 -8.25
N PRO A 311 -8.03 -19.82 -7.45
CA PRO A 311 -7.82 -21.26 -7.69
C PRO A 311 -9.12 -22.06 -7.62
N ALA A 312 -9.99 -21.75 -6.64
CA ALA A 312 -11.28 -22.42 -6.50
C ALA A 312 -12.23 -22.09 -7.68
N LEU A 313 -12.26 -20.81 -8.09
CA LEU A 313 -13.08 -20.36 -9.22
C LEU A 313 -12.62 -20.99 -10.54
N SER A 314 -11.31 -21.11 -10.76
CA SER A 314 -10.76 -21.80 -11.94
C SER A 314 -11.11 -23.28 -11.92
N GLY A 315 -11.06 -23.94 -10.77
CA GLY A 315 -11.47 -25.33 -10.62
C GLY A 315 -12.97 -25.55 -10.93
N VAL A 316 -13.83 -24.67 -10.43
CA VAL A 316 -15.28 -24.71 -10.74
C VAL A 316 -15.53 -24.47 -12.23
N ALA A 317 -14.88 -23.48 -12.84
CA ALA A 317 -15.03 -23.20 -14.28
C ALA A 317 -14.59 -24.39 -15.13
N LEU A 318 -13.46 -25.03 -14.80
CA LEU A 318 -13.00 -26.24 -15.49
C LEU A 318 -13.96 -27.41 -15.32
N ALA A 319 -14.50 -27.63 -14.12
CA ALA A 319 -15.49 -28.68 -13.86
C ALA A 319 -16.80 -28.46 -14.68
N VAL A 320 -17.28 -27.20 -14.71
CA VAL A 320 -18.47 -26.84 -15.50
C VAL A 320 -18.20 -27.04 -17.00
N ALA A 321 -17.03 -26.64 -17.50
CA ALA A 321 -16.65 -26.86 -18.89
C ALA A 321 -16.57 -28.36 -19.24
N ALA A 322 -15.99 -29.18 -18.38
CA ALA A 322 -15.90 -30.63 -18.55
C ALA A 322 -17.29 -31.28 -18.56
N LEU A 323 -18.19 -30.84 -17.67
CA LEU A 323 -19.60 -31.33 -17.67
C LEU A 323 -20.35 -30.93 -18.93
N ALA A 324 -20.16 -29.68 -19.39
CA ALA A 324 -20.79 -29.22 -20.66
C ALA A 324 -20.29 -30.02 -21.87
N LEU A 325 -18.97 -30.26 -21.97
CA LEU A 325 -18.39 -31.08 -23.04
C LEU A 325 -18.90 -32.52 -22.98
N SER A 326 -19.01 -33.11 -21.78
CA SER A 326 -19.55 -34.47 -21.62
C SER A 326 -21.03 -34.57 -22.02
N ALA A 327 -21.83 -33.55 -21.72
CA ALA A 327 -23.24 -33.47 -22.13
C ALA A 327 -23.40 -33.35 -23.66
N VAL A 328 -22.54 -32.56 -24.31
CA VAL A 328 -22.52 -32.47 -25.79
C VAL A 328 -22.10 -33.79 -26.44
N ALA A 329 -21.09 -34.45 -25.88
CA ALA A 329 -20.65 -35.77 -26.39
C ALA A 329 -21.74 -36.86 -26.27
N ARG A 330 -22.52 -36.84 -25.17
CA ARG A 330 -23.66 -37.75 -24.97
C ARG A 330 -24.84 -37.50 -25.94
N ARG A 331 -25.04 -36.25 -26.40
CA ARG A 331 -26.08 -35.91 -27.37
C ARG A 331 -25.72 -36.25 -28.81
N ARG A 332 -24.45 -36.56 -29.10
CA ARG A 332 -23.95 -36.94 -30.41
C ARG A 332 -23.81 -38.47 -30.60
N ARG A 333 -24.10 -39.23 -29.55
CA ARG A 333 -24.28 -40.69 -29.58
C ARG A 333 -25.78 -41.04 -29.51
#